data_4ad605d9c63d5159d569f4702b3ecabc
#
_entry.id   4ad605d9c63d5159d569f4702b3ecabc
#
_cell.length_a   1.000
_cell.length_b   1.000
_cell.length_c   1.000
_cell.angle_alpha   90.00
_cell.angle_beta   90.00
_cell.angle_gamma   90.00
#
_symmetry.space_group_name_H-M   'P 1'
#
loop_
_entity.id
_entity.type
_entity.pdbx_description
1 polymer ?
#
loop_
_entity_poly.entity_id
_entity_poly.type
_entity_poly.pdbx_seq_one_letter_code
_entity_poly.pdbx_strand_id
1 'polypeptide(L)'
;QYGYEDYDNQQALLHQVNANQEQLLLRSRFRKMLDSPFFGRVDFCYDGDDEPEIFYIGIGNFAERPGELPLIYDWRSPVSGLFYDFDRGPASYLAPGGEMTGEICSKWQYKIRDGKMIYGFESDVKIDDDILKAELGSNGEVQLKNIIRTIQKEQNAIIRNTSDRILVIQGA
;
A
#
# COMPACT_ATOMS: atom_id res chain seq x y z
N GLN A 1 45.39 -15.59 -22.98
CA GLN A 1 45.46 -14.90 -21.66
C GLN A 1 44.65 -13.61 -21.60
N TYR A 2 44.30 -12.99 -22.73
CA TYR A 2 43.54 -11.70 -22.78
C TYR A 2 42.00 -11.86 -22.69
N GLY A 3 41.44 -13.04 -22.80
CA GLY A 3 39.97 -13.21 -22.82
C GLY A 3 39.32 -13.28 -21.43
N TYR A 4 40.04 -13.60 -20.39
CA TYR A 4 39.47 -13.69 -19.03
C TYR A 4 39.38 -12.33 -18.36
N GLU A 5 40.32 -11.43 -18.57
CA GLU A 5 40.27 -10.06 -18.03
C GLU A 5 39.12 -9.24 -18.64
N ASP A 6 38.83 -9.42 -19.91
CA ASP A 6 37.69 -8.75 -20.58
C ASP A 6 36.33 -9.27 -20.05
N TYR A 7 36.23 -10.56 -19.75
CA TYR A 7 35.00 -11.14 -19.20
C TYR A 7 34.74 -10.64 -17.77
N ASP A 8 35.76 -10.62 -16.93
CA ASP A 8 35.67 -10.15 -15.54
C ASP A 8 35.34 -8.63 -15.50
N ASN A 9 35.92 -7.83 -16.39
CA ASN A 9 35.60 -6.42 -16.54
C ASN A 9 34.15 -6.19 -17.02
N GLN A 10 33.64 -6.98 -17.95
CA GLN A 10 32.26 -6.91 -18.39
C GLN A 10 31.28 -7.31 -17.27
N GLN A 11 31.59 -8.35 -16.50
CA GLN A 11 30.79 -8.74 -15.35
C GLN A 11 30.75 -7.65 -14.28
N ALA A 12 31.90 -7.04 -13.95
CA ALA A 12 32.00 -5.95 -13.00
C ALA A 12 31.20 -4.71 -13.46
N LEU A 13 31.24 -4.39 -14.74
CA LEU A 13 30.46 -3.29 -15.34
C LEU A 13 28.95 -3.56 -15.27
N LEU A 14 28.51 -4.78 -15.55
CA LEU A 14 27.11 -5.19 -15.43
C LEU A 14 26.61 -5.09 -13.99
N HIS A 15 27.41 -5.55 -13.02
CA HIS A 15 27.09 -5.41 -11.59
C HIS A 15 26.96 -3.95 -11.18
N GLN A 16 27.83 -3.08 -11.64
CA GLN A 16 27.81 -1.66 -11.33
C GLN A 16 26.59 -0.95 -11.96
N VAL A 17 26.23 -1.31 -13.19
CA VAL A 17 25.04 -0.78 -13.86
C VAL A 17 23.76 -1.21 -13.13
N ASN A 18 23.66 -2.47 -12.73
CA ASN A 18 22.52 -2.98 -11.98
C ASN A 18 22.39 -2.29 -10.61
N ALA A 19 23.50 -2.14 -9.87
CA ALA A 19 23.51 -1.44 -8.59
C ALA A 19 23.08 0.03 -8.72
N ASN A 20 23.52 0.72 -9.78
CA ASN A 20 23.09 2.10 -10.06
C ASN A 20 21.60 2.18 -10.40
N GLN A 21 21.07 1.23 -11.16
CA GLN A 21 19.63 1.17 -11.49
C GLN A 21 18.79 0.93 -10.24
N GLU A 22 19.19 0.02 -9.37
CA GLU A 22 18.53 -0.22 -8.08
C GLU A 22 18.53 1.02 -7.19
N GLN A 23 19.64 1.74 -7.11
CA GLN A 23 19.71 2.99 -6.36
C GLN A 23 18.78 4.07 -6.92
N LEU A 24 18.65 4.18 -8.24
CA LEU A 24 17.74 5.14 -8.88
C LEU A 24 16.28 4.80 -8.59
N LEU A 25 15.92 3.51 -8.63
CA LEU A 25 14.59 3.03 -8.27
C LEU A 25 14.26 3.32 -6.80
N LEU A 26 15.18 3.03 -5.89
CA LEU A 26 15.04 3.34 -4.47
C LEU A 26 14.85 4.84 -4.23
N ARG A 27 15.66 5.69 -4.85
CA ARG A 27 15.52 7.15 -4.75
C ARG A 27 14.17 7.64 -5.27
N SER A 28 13.72 7.09 -6.39
CA SER A 28 12.38 7.41 -6.95
C SER A 28 11.27 7.01 -5.99
N ARG A 29 11.38 5.81 -5.38
CA ARG A 29 10.43 5.31 -4.39
C ARG A 29 10.40 6.19 -3.15
N PHE A 30 11.56 6.55 -2.59
CA PHE A 30 11.63 7.44 -1.43
C PHE A 30 11.06 8.82 -1.73
N ARG A 31 11.29 9.39 -2.91
CA ARG A 31 10.67 10.67 -3.31
C ARG A 31 9.14 10.58 -3.32
N LYS A 32 8.57 9.50 -3.86
CA LYS A 32 7.13 9.26 -3.85
C LYS A 32 6.60 9.10 -2.42
N MET A 33 7.34 8.43 -1.54
CA MET A 33 6.98 8.28 -0.13
C MET A 33 7.05 9.60 0.63
N LEU A 34 7.99 10.51 0.30
CA LEU A 34 8.04 11.85 0.88
C LEU A 34 6.86 12.72 0.42
N ASP A 35 6.44 12.56 -0.84
CA ASP A 35 5.28 13.26 -1.37
C ASP A 35 3.98 12.76 -0.73
N SER A 36 3.78 11.45 -0.70
CA SER A 36 2.58 10.79 -0.15
C SER A 36 2.98 9.50 0.59
N PRO A 37 3.31 9.59 1.89
CA PRO A 37 3.84 8.44 2.64
C PRO A 37 2.82 7.32 2.81
N PHE A 38 1.55 7.67 3.02
CA PHE A 38 0.45 6.73 3.17
C PHE A 38 -0.84 7.31 2.58
N PHE A 39 -1.75 6.45 2.23
CA PHE A 39 -3.08 6.83 1.71
C PHE A 39 -4.22 6.12 2.44
N GLY A 40 -3.92 5.16 3.30
CA GLY A 40 -4.89 4.42 4.09
C GLY A 40 -4.42 4.23 5.52
N ARG A 41 -5.39 4.03 6.42
CA ARG A 41 -5.19 3.59 7.80
C ARG A 41 -6.30 2.61 8.16
N VAL A 42 -5.93 1.57 8.88
CA VAL A 42 -6.86 0.62 9.51
C VAL A 42 -6.52 0.55 10.98
N ASP A 43 -7.54 0.69 11.81
CA ASP A 43 -7.47 0.42 13.24
C ASP A 43 -8.08 -0.97 13.45
N PHE A 44 -7.26 -1.94 13.84
CA PHE A 44 -7.64 -3.34 13.94
C PHE A 44 -7.43 -3.85 15.35
N CYS A 45 -8.49 -4.40 15.93
CA CYS A 45 -8.50 -4.99 17.25
C CYS A 45 -8.41 -6.51 17.10
N TYR A 46 -7.32 -7.12 17.56
CA TYR A 46 -7.18 -8.58 17.54
C TYR A 46 -8.15 -9.23 18.52
N ASP A 47 -8.52 -10.47 18.23
CA ASP A 47 -9.34 -11.25 19.14
C ASP A 47 -8.64 -11.41 20.49
N GLY A 48 -9.25 -10.87 21.54
CA GLY A 48 -8.72 -10.90 22.91
C GLY A 48 -7.95 -9.66 23.33
N ASP A 49 -7.74 -8.68 22.44
CA ASP A 49 -7.13 -7.40 22.78
C ASP A 49 -8.20 -6.31 22.94
N ASP A 50 -7.98 -5.42 23.92
CA ASP A 50 -8.89 -4.30 24.20
C ASP A 50 -8.54 -3.04 23.40
N GLU A 51 -7.29 -2.93 22.92
CA GLU A 51 -6.82 -1.74 22.18
C GLU A 51 -6.52 -2.08 20.72
N PRO A 52 -6.93 -1.21 19.78
CA PRO A 52 -6.64 -1.42 18.37
C PRO A 52 -5.19 -1.15 18.03
N GLU A 53 -4.60 -2.00 17.19
CA GLU A 53 -3.36 -1.73 16.50
C GLU A 53 -3.62 -0.91 15.24
N ILE A 54 -2.76 0.08 15.00
CA ILE A 54 -2.92 1.04 13.89
C ILE A 54 -1.97 0.68 12.76
N PHE A 55 -2.53 0.44 11.58
CA PHE A 55 -1.78 0.13 10.36
C PHE A 55 -1.92 1.27 9.35
N TYR A 56 -0.83 2.00 9.09
CA TYR A 56 -0.78 2.92 7.97
C TYR A 56 -0.36 2.18 6.70
N ILE A 57 -1.04 2.46 5.58
CA ILE A 57 -0.86 1.76 4.31
C ILE A 57 -0.40 2.75 3.25
N GLY A 58 0.72 2.44 2.62
CA GLY A 58 1.35 3.28 1.62
C GLY A 58 1.94 2.50 0.45
N ILE A 59 2.71 3.18 -0.37
CA ILE A 59 3.33 2.58 -1.58
C ILE A 59 4.55 1.72 -1.27
N GLY A 60 4.99 1.66 -0.01
CA GLY A 60 6.11 0.85 0.44
C GLY A 60 6.22 0.81 1.94
N ASN A 61 6.94 -0.20 2.46
CA ASN A 61 7.24 -0.29 3.87
C ASN A 61 8.18 0.83 4.30
N PHE A 62 7.89 1.40 5.47
CA PHE A 62 8.75 2.33 6.15
C PHE A 62 8.83 1.97 7.63
N ALA A 63 10.03 1.77 8.16
CA ALA A 63 10.33 1.59 9.57
C ALA A 63 11.32 2.67 10.01
N GLU A 64 11.31 3.04 11.27
CA GLU A 64 12.22 4.05 11.81
C GLU A 64 13.66 3.56 11.79
N ARG A 65 13.84 2.25 12.07
CA ARG A 65 15.15 1.59 12.01
C ARG A 65 15.05 0.26 11.27
N PRO A 66 16.13 -0.16 10.63
CA PRO A 66 16.20 -1.48 10.01
C PRO A 66 15.90 -2.59 11.04
N GLY A 67 15.00 -3.51 10.68
CA GLY A 67 14.60 -4.64 11.53
C GLY A 67 13.49 -4.37 12.54
N GLU A 68 13.02 -3.13 12.66
CA GLU A 68 11.82 -2.80 13.44
C GLU A 68 10.54 -3.04 12.62
N LEU A 69 9.41 -3.12 13.35
CA LEU A 69 8.10 -3.20 12.71
C LEU A 69 7.85 -1.94 11.88
N PRO A 70 7.25 -2.08 10.69
CA PRO A 70 6.94 -0.93 9.86
C PRO A 70 5.95 0.02 10.53
N LEU A 71 6.21 1.31 10.45
CA LEU A 71 5.23 2.37 10.74
C LEU A 71 4.23 2.52 9.58
N ILE A 72 4.71 2.24 8.35
CA ILE A 72 3.88 2.27 7.15
C ILE A 72 4.09 0.93 6.44
N TYR A 73 3.00 0.26 6.14
CA TYR A 73 3.00 -1.03 5.44
C TYR A 73 2.80 -0.83 3.94
N ASP A 74 3.54 -1.59 3.17
CA ASP A 74 3.34 -1.67 1.72
C ASP A 74 1.91 -2.18 1.43
N TRP A 75 1.22 -1.55 0.50
CA TRP A 75 -0.15 -1.90 0.11
C TRP A 75 -0.29 -3.36 -0.36
N ARG A 76 0.81 -4.01 -0.74
CA ARG A 76 0.88 -5.42 -1.12
C ARG A 76 1.09 -6.37 0.05
N SER A 77 1.40 -5.86 1.24
CA SER A 77 1.62 -6.70 2.42
C SER A 77 0.32 -7.39 2.85
N PRO A 78 0.39 -8.58 3.50
CA PRO A 78 -0.81 -9.30 3.93
C PRO A 78 -1.75 -8.47 4.80
N VAL A 79 -1.23 -7.73 5.77
CA VAL A 79 -2.03 -6.88 6.67
C VAL A 79 -2.79 -5.78 5.92
N SER A 80 -2.26 -5.31 4.79
CA SER A 80 -2.96 -4.31 3.97
C SER A 80 -4.25 -4.84 3.34
N GLY A 81 -4.47 -6.17 3.33
CA GLY A 81 -5.75 -6.79 2.98
C GLY A 81 -6.91 -6.32 3.82
N LEU A 82 -6.68 -6.04 5.08
CA LEU A 82 -7.71 -5.47 5.95
C LEU A 82 -8.35 -4.21 5.36
N PHE A 83 -7.55 -3.40 4.65
CA PHE A 83 -8.05 -2.18 4.02
C PHE A 83 -8.89 -2.44 2.76
N TYR A 84 -8.48 -3.43 1.93
CA TYR A 84 -9.07 -3.66 0.61
C TYR A 84 -10.20 -4.67 0.61
N ASP A 85 -10.07 -5.73 1.40
CA ASP A 85 -10.89 -6.92 1.29
C ASP A 85 -12.07 -6.93 2.26
N PHE A 86 -11.99 -6.11 3.32
CA PHE A 86 -12.99 -6.07 4.38
C PHE A 86 -13.58 -4.68 4.55
N ASP A 87 -14.83 -4.62 4.94
CA ASP A 87 -15.47 -3.44 5.48
C ASP A 87 -15.22 -3.39 7.01
N ARG A 88 -15.78 -2.40 7.71
CA ARG A 88 -15.72 -2.34 9.18
C ARG A 88 -16.40 -3.55 9.79
N GLY A 89 -15.81 -4.13 10.83
CA GLY A 89 -16.29 -5.32 11.52
C GLY A 89 -15.31 -6.49 11.42
N PRO A 90 -15.80 -7.73 11.54
CA PRO A 90 -14.93 -8.91 11.57
C PRO A 90 -14.07 -9.04 10.32
N ALA A 91 -12.77 -9.27 10.51
CA ALA A 91 -11.81 -9.38 9.44
C ALA A 91 -10.64 -10.28 9.84
N SER A 92 -9.93 -10.79 8.86
CA SER A 92 -8.70 -11.57 9.07
C SER A 92 -7.67 -11.34 7.98
N TYR A 93 -6.43 -11.67 8.26
CA TYR A 93 -5.37 -11.72 7.26
C TYR A 93 -4.36 -12.81 7.57
N LEU A 94 -3.68 -13.31 6.54
CA LEU A 94 -2.69 -14.37 6.68
C LEU A 94 -1.31 -13.74 6.91
N ALA A 95 -0.83 -13.78 8.15
CA ALA A 95 0.54 -13.41 8.50
C ALA A 95 1.49 -14.61 8.33
N PRO A 96 2.82 -14.39 8.30
CA PRO A 96 3.79 -15.49 8.25
C PRO A 96 3.64 -16.50 9.39
N GLY A 97 3.14 -16.08 10.55
CA GLY A 97 2.89 -16.92 11.73
C GLY A 97 1.56 -17.62 11.77
N GLY A 98 0.66 -17.38 10.80
CA GLY A 98 -0.69 -17.94 10.75
C GLY A 98 -1.77 -16.91 10.47
N GLU A 99 -3.00 -17.33 10.51
CA GLU A 99 -4.15 -16.45 10.35
C GLU A 99 -4.33 -15.58 11.59
N MET A 100 -4.46 -14.29 11.37
CA MET A 100 -4.74 -13.27 12.38
C MET A 100 -6.18 -12.83 12.23
N THR A 101 -6.97 -12.97 13.30
CA THR A 101 -8.40 -12.66 13.32
C THR A 101 -8.70 -11.53 14.30
N GLY A 102 -9.77 -10.79 14.05
CA GLY A 102 -10.17 -9.67 14.88
C GLY A 102 -11.25 -8.83 14.23
N GLU A 103 -11.31 -7.56 14.60
CA GLU A 103 -12.31 -6.62 14.11
C GLU A 103 -11.67 -5.31 13.64
N ILE A 104 -12.12 -4.81 12.51
CA ILE A 104 -11.77 -3.46 12.03
C ILE A 104 -12.66 -2.46 12.75
N CYS A 105 -12.04 -1.65 13.63
CA CYS A 105 -12.72 -0.62 14.41
C CYS A 105 -12.97 0.64 13.57
N SER A 106 -11.99 1.04 12.77
CA SER A 106 -12.12 2.16 11.83
C SER A 106 -11.20 2.02 10.62
N LYS A 107 -11.58 2.67 9.55
CA LYS A 107 -10.78 2.77 8.31
C LYS A 107 -10.77 4.19 7.83
N TRP A 108 -9.60 4.69 7.47
CA TRP A 108 -9.40 6.06 7.02
C TRP A 108 -8.74 6.09 5.65
N GLN A 109 -9.17 7.01 4.80
CA GLN A 109 -8.50 7.35 3.55
C GLN A 109 -7.92 8.75 3.63
N TYR A 110 -6.70 8.90 3.09
CA TYR A 110 -6.00 10.18 3.06
C TYR A 110 -5.55 10.51 1.64
N LYS A 111 -5.54 11.79 1.34
CA LYS A 111 -4.82 12.33 0.19
C LYS A 111 -3.75 13.27 0.69
N ILE A 112 -2.52 12.89 0.42
CA ILE A 112 -1.32 13.66 0.78
C ILE A 112 -0.62 14.02 -0.52
N ARG A 113 -0.17 15.26 -0.64
CA ARG A 113 0.63 15.76 -1.76
C ARG A 113 1.67 16.71 -1.24
N ASP A 114 2.91 16.61 -1.72
CA ASP A 114 4.06 17.40 -1.26
C ASP A 114 4.24 17.35 0.27
N GLY A 115 3.99 16.17 0.87
CA GLY A 115 4.05 15.95 2.32
C GLY A 115 2.95 16.66 3.11
N LYS A 116 1.95 17.24 2.45
CA LYS A 116 0.84 17.95 3.09
C LYS A 116 -0.45 17.16 2.93
N MET A 117 -1.20 17.03 4.02
CA MET A 117 -2.52 16.42 3.99
C MET A 117 -3.49 17.36 3.30
N ILE A 118 -4.08 16.90 2.20
CA ILE A 118 -5.12 17.61 1.46
C ILE A 118 -6.48 17.31 2.07
N TYR A 119 -6.74 16.01 2.34
CA TYR A 119 -7.93 15.58 3.09
C TYR A 119 -7.69 14.21 3.72
N GLY A 120 -8.50 13.90 4.75
CA GLY A 120 -8.65 12.59 5.33
C GLY A 120 -10.11 12.39 5.72
N PHE A 121 -10.64 11.21 5.51
CA PHE A 121 -12.00 10.86 5.92
C PHE A 121 -12.09 9.40 6.32
N GLU A 122 -13.02 9.11 7.23
CA GLU A 122 -13.34 7.75 7.64
C GLU A 122 -14.18 7.07 6.54
N SER A 123 -13.78 5.87 6.11
CA SER A 123 -14.38 5.20 4.95
C SER A 123 -15.82 4.75 5.17
N ASP A 124 -16.21 4.49 6.41
CA ASP A 124 -17.51 3.92 6.75
C ASP A 124 -18.51 4.93 7.31
N VAL A 125 -18.12 6.19 7.42
CA VAL A 125 -19.06 7.25 7.71
C VAL A 125 -19.78 7.59 6.41
N LYS A 126 -21.09 7.51 6.42
CA LYS A 126 -21.92 8.19 5.41
C LYS A 126 -21.64 9.68 5.56
N ILE A 127 -20.68 10.15 4.79
CA ILE A 127 -20.41 11.59 4.72
C ILE A 127 -21.68 12.22 4.17
N ASP A 128 -22.23 13.16 4.93
CA ASP A 128 -23.38 13.94 4.50
C ASP A 128 -23.06 14.54 3.13
N ASP A 129 -23.95 14.32 2.16
CA ASP A 129 -23.73 14.70 0.75
C ASP A 129 -23.32 16.18 0.61
N ASP A 130 -23.74 17.03 1.53
CA ASP A 130 -23.46 18.46 1.52
C ASP A 130 -22.03 18.77 2.00
N ILE A 131 -21.50 18.03 2.97
CA ILE A 131 -20.09 18.15 3.39
C ILE A 131 -19.18 17.61 2.29
N LEU A 132 -19.56 16.48 1.68
CA LEU A 132 -18.83 15.89 0.59
C LEU A 132 -18.79 16.82 -0.65
N LYS A 133 -19.88 17.49 -0.98
CA LYS A 133 -19.96 18.49 -2.05
C LYS A 133 -19.13 19.73 -1.77
N ALA A 134 -19.11 20.21 -0.52
CA ALA A 134 -18.29 21.35 -0.10
C ALA A 134 -16.79 21.07 -0.16
N GLU A 135 -16.37 19.89 0.30
CA GLU A 135 -14.96 19.48 0.32
C GLU A 135 -14.42 19.07 -1.07
N LEU A 136 -15.27 18.57 -1.96
CA LEU A 136 -14.86 18.04 -3.27
C LEU A 136 -15.07 19.03 -4.41
N GLY A 137 -15.63 20.22 -4.15
CA GLY A 137 -15.89 21.21 -5.19
C GLY A 137 -16.62 20.58 -6.38
N SER A 138 -17.83 20.99 -6.61
CA SER A 138 -18.76 20.59 -7.68
C SER A 138 -18.13 19.75 -8.81
N ASN A 139 -18.61 18.53 -8.96
CA ASN A 139 -18.53 17.65 -10.12
C ASN A 139 -17.39 16.63 -10.22
N GLY A 140 -17.73 15.37 -10.05
CA GLY A 140 -17.00 14.24 -10.67
C GLY A 140 -15.99 13.52 -9.81
N GLU A 141 -15.46 14.10 -8.76
CA GLU A 141 -14.40 13.45 -7.98
C GLU A 141 -14.88 12.26 -7.12
N VAL A 142 -16.15 12.21 -6.73
CA VAL A 142 -16.72 11.08 -5.95
C VAL A 142 -16.77 9.81 -6.78
N GLN A 143 -17.21 9.91 -8.04
CA GLN A 143 -17.19 8.77 -8.95
C GLN A 143 -15.76 8.32 -9.24
N LEU A 144 -14.84 9.27 -9.45
CA LEU A 144 -13.43 8.96 -9.68
C LEU A 144 -12.79 8.26 -8.46
N LYS A 145 -13.12 8.68 -7.24
CA LYS A 145 -12.63 8.03 -6.01
C LYS A 145 -13.15 6.61 -5.85
N ASN A 146 -14.43 6.39 -6.12
CA ASN A 146 -15.01 5.05 -6.10
C ASN A 146 -14.39 4.15 -7.19
N ILE A 147 -14.14 4.69 -8.37
CA ILE A 147 -13.46 3.98 -9.46
C ILE A 147 -12.03 3.63 -9.04
N ILE A 148 -11.26 4.58 -8.50
CA ILE A 148 -9.88 4.33 -8.04
C ILE A 148 -9.87 3.28 -6.93
N ARG A 149 -10.78 3.34 -5.97
CA ARG A 149 -10.90 2.33 -4.90
C ARG A 149 -11.22 0.94 -5.48
N THR A 150 -12.14 0.86 -6.43
CA THR A 150 -12.51 -0.41 -7.08
C THR A 150 -11.34 -0.98 -7.87
N ILE A 151 -10.67 -0.16 -8.66
CA ILE A 151 -9.49 -0.56 -9.44
C ILE A 151 -8.37 -1.04 -8.50
N GLN A 152 -8.11 -0.34 -7.41
CA GLN A 152 -7.10 -0.75 -6.43
C GLN A 152 -7.44 -2.08 -5.77
N LYS A 153 -8.71 -2.31 -5.42
CA LYS A 153 -9.20 -3.58 -4.86
C LYS A 153 -9.00 -4.73 -5.84
N GLU A 154 -9.39 -4.55 -7.08
CA GLU A 154 -9.22 -5.54 -8.15
C GLU A 154 -7.75 -5.84 -8.43
N GLN A 155 -6.91 -4.81 -8.55
CA GLN A 155 -5.47 -4.96 -8.75
C GLN A 155 -4.81 -5.69 -7.58
N ASN A 156 -5.22 -5.39 -6.34
CA ASN A 156 -4.72 -6.05 -5.15
C ASN A 156 -5.10 -7.54 -5.12
N ALA A 157 -6.37 -7.86 -5.45
CA ALA A 157 -6.83 -9.24 -5.56
C ALA A 157 -6.02 -10.05 -6.60
N ILE A 158 -5.71 -9.44 -7.74
CA ILE A 158 -4.87 -10.05 -8.78
C ILE A 158 -3.45 -10.32 -8.27
N ILE A 159 -2.84 -9.34 -7.61
CA ILE A 159 -1.45 -9.45 -7.10
C ILE A 159 -1.35 -10.50 -5.98
N ARG A 160 -2.40 -10.66 -5.18
CA ARG A 160 -2.47 -11.61 -4.07
C ARG A 160 -2.98 -13.00 -4.46
N ASN A 161 -3.34 -13.18 -5.72
CA ASN A 161 -3.79 -14.48 -6.18
C ASN A 161 -2.61 -15.47 -6.14
N THR A 162 -2.65 -16.37 -5.16
CA THR A 162 -1.67 -17.45 -4.97
C THR A 162 -2.23 -18.81 -5.37
N SER A 163 -3.51 -18.88 -5.76
CA SER A 163 -4.21 -20.13 -6.11
C SER A 163 -3.97 -20.55 -7.55
N ASP A 164 -3.78 -19.61 -8.46
CA ASP A 164 -3.63 -19.89 -9.87
C ASP A 164 -2.17 -20.04 -10.28
N ARG A 165 -1.86 -21.11 -11.02
CA ARG A 165 -0.52 -21.34 -11.58
C ARG A 165 -0.15 -20.37 -12.70
N ILE A 166 -1.17 -19.91 -13.42
CA ILE A 166 -1.02 -18.98 -14.55
C ILE A 166 -2.18 -17.99 -14.46
N LEU A 167 -1.86 -16.72 -14.35
CA LEU A 167 -2.82 -15.63 -14.37
C LEU A 167 -2.61 -14.81 -15.65
N VAL A 168 -3.64 -14.75 -16.50
CA VAL A 168 -3.62 -13.93 -17.71
C VAL A 168 -4.45 -12.68 -17.46
N ILE A 169 -3.80 -11.52 -17.50
CA ILE A 169 -4.45 -10.22 -17.33
C ILE A 169 -4.55 -9.57 -18.70
N GLN A 170 -5.79 -9.32 -19.15
CA GLN A 170 -6.06 -8.60 -20.38
C GLN A 170 -6.55 -7.19 -20.02
N GLY A 171 -5.79 -6.18 -20.37
CA GLY A 171 -6.19 -4.78 -20.28
C GLY A 171 -6.99 -4.33 -21.49
N ALA A 172 -7.86 -3.35 -21.29
CA ALA A 172 -8.54 -2.64 -22.35
C ALA A 172 -7.67 -1.47 -22.85
#